data_457a86adefcacb237dead930de8c2b25
#
_entry.id   457a86adefcacb237dead930de8c2b25
#
_cell.length_a   1.000
_cell.length_b   1.000
_cell.length_c   1.000
_cell.angle_alpha   90.00
_cell.angle_beta   90.00
_cell.angle_gamma   90.00
#
_symmetry.space_group_name_H-M   'P 1'
#
loop_
_entity.id
_entity.type
_entity.pdbx_description
1 polymer ?
#
loop_
_entity_poly.entity_id
_entity_poly.type
_entity_poly.pdbx_seq_one_letter_code
_entity_poly.pdbx_strand_id
1 'polypeptide(L)'
;GNVIAVVDAELENELSAEADYLLASEAANAGKILLSHADEADGVQIEQTIAHLNRAIAQIGCKRRFDTEIVKKGTIQLTDSDLESFSRCGYVYENYQKMDLSEQNGFQSLYFMNSTMSEETLKAAVKKLFEDENCGNIFRIKGFLKADNDKWLELNATHSKITLQPIAEGQDVLIVIGER
;
A
#
# COMPACT_ATOMS: atom_id res chain seq x y z
N GLY A 1 -17.56 4.91 17.07
CA GLY A 1 -16.80 5.20 15.83
C GLY A 1 -16.68 3.96 14.96
N ASN A 2 -16.24 4.14 13.73
CA ASN A 2 -15.99 3.06 12.77
C ASN A 2 -14.50 3.00 12.47
N VAL A 3 -13.95 1.78 12.36
CA VAL A 3 -12.57 1.52 11.97
C VAL A 3 -12.60 0.67 10.70
N ILE A 4 -12.01 1.20 9.65
CA ILE A 4 -11.89 0.53 8.36
C ILE A 4 -10.39 0.42 8.08
N ALA A 5 -9.89 -0.78 7.86
CA ALA A 5 -8.55 -0.98 7.34
C ALA A 5 -8.62 -1.10 5.81
N VAL A 6 -7.70 -0.43 5.13
CA VAL A 6 -7.55 -0.50 3.68
C VAL A 6 -6.28 -1.27 3.39
N VAL A 7 -6.43 -2.37 2.65
CA VAL A 7 -5.32 -3.25 2.26
C VAL A 7 -5.26 -3.28 0.75
N ASP A 8 -4.07 -3.19 0.18
CA ASP A 8 -3.90 -3.31 -1.27
C ASP A 8 -4.12 -4.76 -1.70
N ALA A 9 -4.98 -4.99 -2.71
CA ALA A 9 -5.23 -6.32 -3.23
C ALA A 9 -4.00 -6.91 -3.95
N GLU A 10 -3.08 -6.05 -4.40
CA GLU A 10 -1.80 -6.42 -5.00
C GLU A 10 -0.66 -6.45 -3.96
N LEU A 11 -0.98 -6.72 -2.67
CA LEU A 11 0.02 -6.81 -1.61
C LEU A 11 1.12 -7.82 -1.98
N GLU A 12 2.36 -7.45 -1.73
CA GLU A 12 3.51 -8.34 -1.95
C GLU A 12 3.42 -9.59 -1.07
N ASN A 13 3.84 -10.73 -1.61
CA ASN A 13 3.72 -12.02 -0.92
C ASN A 13 4.65 -12.15 0.29
N GLU A 14 5.76 -11.40 0.30
CA GLU A 14 6.75 -11.39 1.37
C GLU A 14 6.95 -9.96 1.85
N LEU A 15 6.57 -9.72 3.09
CA LEU A 15 6.81 -8.47 3.79
C LEU A 15 7.81 -8.71 4.92
N SER A 16 8.45 -7.64 5.40
CA SER A 16 9.23 -7.70 6.63
C SER A 16 8.34 -8.02 7.84
N ALA A 17 8.93 -8.48 8.93
CA ALA A 17 8.19 -8.74 10.17
C ALA A 17 7.53 -7.47 10.72
N GLU A 18 8.17 -6.32 10.53
CA GLU A 18 7.67 -5.01 10.91
C GLU A 18 6.48 -4.59 10.05
N ALA A 19 6.55 -4.80 8.73
CA ALA A 19 5.45 -4.52 7.81
C ALA A 19 4.24 -5.43 8.09
N ASP A 20 4.46 -6.71 8.31
CA ASP A 20 3.43 -7.67 8.70
C ASP A 20 2.77 -7.28 10.03
N TYR A 21 3.58 -6.84 10.99
CA TYR A 21 3.05 -6.35 12.25
C TYR A 21 2.16 -5.11 12.08
N LEU A 22 2.59 -4.13 11.27
CA LEU A 22 1.79 -2.94 11.00
C LEU A 22 0.48 -3.31 10.30
N LEU A 23 0.55 -4.09 9.23
CA LEU A 23 -0.63 -4.60 8.52
C LEU A 23 -1.62 -5.28 9.47
N ALA A 24 -1.13 -6.19 10.31
CA ALA A 24 -1.93 -6.93 11.26
C ALA A 24 -2.52 -6.03 12.36
N SER A 25 -1.72 -5.11 12.93
CA SER A 25 -2.14 -4.24 14.01
C SER A 25 -3.22 -3.24 13.59
N GLU A 26 -3.15 -2.73 12.35
CA GLU A 26 -4.17 -1.86 11.78
C GLU A 26 -5.47 -2.62 11.51
N ALA A 27 -5.37 -3.85 11.01
CA ALA A 27 -6.53 -4.68 10.71
C ALA A 27 -7.19 -5.28 11.97
N ALA A 28 -6.41 -5.53 13.04
CA ALA A 28 -6.88 -6.25 14.23
C ALA A 28 -8.16 -5.66 14.86
N ASN A 29 -8.30 -4.34 14.83
CA ASN A 29 -9.46 -3.65 15.43
C ASN A 29 -10.47 -3.14 14.38
N ALA A 30 -10.26 -3.41 13.10
CA ALA A 30 -11.16 -2.94 12.05
C ALA A 30 -12.51 -3.64 12.09
N GLY A 31 -13.60 -2.90 11.95
CA GLY A 31 -14.95 -3.46 11.77
C GLY A 31 -15.14 -3.99 10.35
N LYS A 32 -14.41 -3.42 9.37
CA LYS A 32 -14.40 -3.84 7.96
C LYS A 32 -13.01 -3.70 7.36
N ILE A 33 -12.72 -4.55 6.38
CA ILE A 33 -11.53 -4.45 5.53
C ILE A 33 -11.98 -4.08 4.12
N LEU A 34 -11.33 -3.11 3.49
CA LEU A 34 -11.47 -2.81 2.08
C LEU A 34 -10.19 -3.26 1.36
N LEU A 35 -10.31 -4.14 0.38
CA LEU A 35 -9.23 -4.41 -0.56
C LEU A 35 -9.29 -3.36 -1.67
N SER A 36 -8.35 -2.41 -1.64
CA SER A 36 -8.17 -1.46 -2.73
C SER A 36 -7.57 -2.17 -3.96
N HIS A 37 -7.77 -1.63 -5.15
CA HIS A 37 -7.32 -2.21 -6.42
C HIS A 37 -7.82 -3.65 -6.69
N ALA A 38 -8.88 -4.09 -6.02
CA ALA A 38 -9.44 -5.43 -6.20
C ALA A 38 -10.01 -5.65 -7.62
N ASP A 39 -10.24 -4.59 -8.39
CA ASP A 39 -10.62 -4.60 -9.80
C ASP A 39 -9.41 -4.75 -10.76
N GLU A 40 -8.19 -4.53 -10.27
CA GLU A 40 -6.94 -4.69 -11.02
C GLU A 40 -6.28 -6.05 -10.75
N ALA A 41 -6.51 -6.62 -9.55
CA ALA A 41 -5.96 -7.91 -9.13
C ALA A 41 -6.79 -9.08 -9.64
N ASP A 42 -6.14 -10.19 -9.95
CA ASP A 42 -6.86 -11.44 -10.25
C ASP A 42 -7.33 -12.17 -8.98
N GLY A 43 -8.18 -13.21 -9.17
CA GLY A 43 -8.74 -13.94 -8.04
C GLY A 43 -7.68 -14.68 -7.21
N VAL A 44 -6.57 -15.11 -7.81
CA VAL A 44 -5.48 -15.80 -7.10
C VAL A 44 -4.75 -14.80 -6.21
N GLN A 45 -4.44 -13.61 -6.73
CA GLN A 45 -3.79 -12.55 -5.98
C GLN A 45 -4.65 -12.09 -4.79
N ILE A 46 -5.97 -11.90 -5.00
CA ILE A 46 -6.91 -11.56 -3.92
C ILE A 46 -6.87 -12.61 -2.80
N GLU A 47 -6.96 -13.89 -3.13
CA GLU A 47 -6.90 -14.97 -2.13
C GLU A 47 -5.54 -15.06 -1.43
N GLN A 48 -4.44 -14.81 -2.14
CA GLN A 48 -3.09 -14.74 -1.54
C GLN A 48 -2.98 -13.58 -0.54
N THR A 49 -3.49 -12.40 -0.89
CA THR A 49 -3.52 -11.23 0.00
C THR A 49 -4.34 -11.50 1.26
N ILE A 50 -5.52 -12.11 1.13
CA ILE A 50 -6.35 -12.48 2.28
C ILE A 50 -5.65 -13.53 3.16
N ALA A 51 -5.01 -14.52 2.55
CA ALA A 51 -4.27 -15.53 3.28
C ALA A 51 -3.06 -14.92 4.01
N HIS A 52 -2.36 -13.96 3.37
CA HIS A 52 -1.27 -13.22 3.98
C HIS A 52 -1.76 -12.41 5.19
N LEU A 53 -2.81 -11.60 5.03
CA LEU A 53 -3.42 -10.85 6.12
C LEU A 53 -3.78 -11.76 7.32
N ASN A 54 -4.40 -12.90 7.06
CA ASN A 54 -4.76 -13.85 8.10
C ASN A 54 -3.53 -14.49 8.79
N ARG A 55 -2.42 -14.70 8.06
CA ARG A 55 -1.15 -15.16 8.66
C ARG A 55 -0.56 -14.07 9.56
N ALA A 56 -0.49 -12.83 9.08
CA ALA A 56 0.03 -11.70 9.85
C ALA A 56 -0.77 -11.46 11.15
N ILE A 57 -2.08 -11.52 11.08
CA ILE A 57 -2.97 -11.44 12.25
C ILE A 57 -2.69 -12.55 13.28
N ALA A 58 -2.47 -13.78 12.82
CA ALA A 58 -2.14 -14.90 13.70
C ALA A 58 -0.76 -14.74 14.35
N GLN A 59 0.22 -14.18 13.62
CA GLN A 59 1.58 -13.96 14.13
C GLN A 59 1.62 -12.97 15.31
N ILE A 60 0.75 -11.96 15.33
CA ILE A 60 0.61 -11.05 16.48
C ILE A 60 -0.23 -11.62 17.61
N GLY A 61 -0.63 -12.89 17.54
CA GLY A 61 -1.44 -13.56 18.56
C GLY A 61 -2.91 -13.13 18.60
N CYS A 62 -3.39 -12.39 17.60
CA CYS A 62 -4.79 -12.02 17.48
C CYS A 62 -5.61 -13.24 16.99
N LYS A 63 -6.80 -13.46 17.59
CA LYS A 63 -7.65 -14.61 17.28
C LYS A 63 -8.58 -14.39 16.08
N ARG A 64 -8.62 -13.19 15.54
CA ARG A 64 -9.47 -12.87 14.39
C ARG A 64 -9.03 -13.62 13.13
N ARG A 65 -10.00 -13.86 12.30
CA ARG A 65 -9.80 -14.33 10.94
C ARG A 65 -10.77 -13.59 10.03
N PHE A 66 -10.24 -12.98 9.00
CA PHE A 66 -11.02 -12.20 8.04
C PHE A 66 -11.51 -13.07 6.89
N ASP A 67 -12.77 -12.92 6.55
CA ASP A 67 -13.45 -13.58 5.43
C ASP A 67 -14.60 -12.68 4.93
N THR A 68 -15.72 -12.68 5.64
CA THR A 68 -16.96 -11.96 5.26
C THR A 68 -16.89 -10.45 5.52
N GLU A 69 -16.00 -9.99 6.38
CA GLU A 69 -15.77 -8.57 6.66
C GLU A 69 -14.98 -7.86 5.54
N ILE A 70 -14.47 -8.61 4.57
CA ILE A 70 -13.65 -8.06 3.48
C ILE A 70 -14.54 -7.66 2.32
N VAL A 71 -14.44 -6.37 1.93
CA VAL A 71 -15.04 -5.84 0.72
C VAL A 71 -14.01 -5.92 -0.41
N LYS A 72 -14.25 -6.78 -1.40
CA LYS A 72 -13.38 -7.07 -2.53
C LYS A 72 -13.86 -6.29 -3.76
N LYS A 73 -13.70 -4.96 -3.74
CA LYS A 73 -14.18 -4.08 -4.82
C LYS A 73 -13.20 -2.94 -5.06
N GLY A 74 -12.96 -2.62 -6.33
CA GLY A 74 -12.27 -1.39 -6.69
C GLY A 74 -13.06 -0.15 -6.23
N THR A 75 -12.39 0.96 -6.06
CA THR A 75 -12.97 2.19 -5.51
C THR A 75 -14.20 2.67 -6.31
N ILE A 76 -14.15 2.58 -7.63
CA ILE A 76 -15.25 2.99 -8.52
C ILE A 76 -16.41 1.98 -8.54
N GLN A 77 -16.22 0.78 -8.02
CA GLN A 77 -17.24 -0.27 -7.93
C GLN A 77 -18.01 -0.25 -6.61
N LEU A 78 -17.61 0.63 -5.68
CA LEU A 78 -18.31 0.78 -4.41
C LEU A 78 -19.71 1.35 -4.65
N THR A 79 -20.70 0.72 -4.03
CA THR A 79 -22.10 1.13 -4.07
C THR A 79 -22.48 1.91 -2.81
N ASP A 80 -23.63 2.61 -2.84
CA ASP A 80 -24.16 3.28 -1.64
C ASP A 80 -24.33 2.30 -0.49
N SER A 81 -24.72 1.05 -0.76
CA SER A 81 -24.83 -0.01 0.25
C SER A 81 -23.48 -0.37 0.87
N ASP A 82 -22.38 -0.37 0.09
CA ASP A 82 -21.03 -0.58 0.63
C ASP A 82 -20.63 0.59 1.54
N LEU A 83 -20.88 1.83 1.11
CA LEU A 83 -20.60 3.03 1.90
C LEU A 83 -21.43 3.06 3.19
N GLU A 84 -22.70 2.68 3.13
CA GLU A 84 -23.54 2.53 4.31
C GLU A 84 -23.01 1.44 5.27
N SER A 85 -22.53 0.32 4.74
CA SER A 85 -21.91 -0.74 5.54
C SER A 85 -20.63 -0.27 6.24
N PHE A 86 -19.81 0.55 5.59
CA PHE A 86 -18.63 1.16 6.20
C PHE A 86 -19.01 2.16 7.29
N SER A 87 -20.05 2.98 7.05
CA SER A 87 -20.51 3.98 8.02
C SER A 87 -21.06 3.36 9.33
N ARG A 88 -21.38 2.05 9.31
CA ARG A 88 -21.95 1.30 10.43
C ARG A 88 -21.10 0.10 10.86
N CYS A 89 -19.89 -0.06 10.34
CA CYS A 89 -19.08 -1.25 10.61
C CYS A 89 -18.59 -1.37 12.07
N GLY A 90 -18.59 -0.26 12.81
CA GLY A 90 -18.09 -0.25 14.17
C GLY A 90 -16.58 -0.51 14.23
N TYR A 91 -16.15 -1.10 15.31
CA TYR A 91 -14.80 -1.62 15.51
C TYR A 91 -14.85 -2.84 16.43
N VAL A 92 -13.82 -3.66 16.43
CA VAL A 92 -13.66 -4.80 17.31
C VAL A 92 -12.50 -4.53 18.25
N TYR A 93 -12.70 -4.77 19.54
CA TYR A 93 -11.61 -4.68 20.50
C TYR A 93 -10.96 -6.05 20.65
N GLU A 94 -9.75 -6.19 20.11
CA GLU A 94 -8.98 -7.42 20.20
C GLU A 94 -7.63 -7.18 20.88
N ASN A 95 -7.19 -8.18 21.63
CA ASN A 95 -5.86 -8.20 22.21
C ASN A 95 -4.88 -8.85 21.23
N TYR A 96 -3.73 -8.24 21.07
CA TYR A 96 -2.60 -8.79 20.33
C TYR A 96 -1.28 -8.37 20.96
N GLN A 97 -0.20 -9.07 20.60
CA GLN A 97 1.14 -8.77 21.09
C GLN A 97 1.64 -7.50 20.43
N LYS A 98 2.09 -6.54 21.25
CA LYS A 98 2.68 -5.30 20.74
C LYS A 98 4.14 -5.53 20.43
N MET A 99 4.56 -5.09 19.25
CA MET A 99 5.95 -5.00 18.85
C MET A 99 6.46 -3.59 19.14
N ASP A 100 7.66 -3.47 19.66
CA ASP A 100 8.34 -2.19 19.79
C ASP A 100 8.98 -1.86 18.42
N LEU A 101 8.31 -1.02 17.67
CA LEU A 101 8.84 -0.48 16.43
C LEU A 101 9.77 0.68 16.79
N SER A 102 11.05 0.40 16.97
CA SER A 102 12.04 1.46 17.17
C SER A 102 12.09 2.37 15.94
N GLU A 103 12.35 3.67 16.13
CA GLU A 103 12.46 4.66 15.04
C GLU A 103 13.48 4.27 13.95
N GLN A 104 14.40 3.33 14.24
CA GLN A 104 15.43 2.87 13.32
C GLN A 104 14.95 1.77 12.35
N ASN A 105 13.87 1.07 12.67
CA ASN A 105 13.32 -0.04 11.87
C ASN A 105 11.97 0.31 11.23
N GLY A 106 11.55 1.57 11.29
CA GLY A 106 10.28 2.00 10.73
C GLY A 106 10.37 2.33 9.24
N PHE A 107 9.20 2.37 8.61
CA PHE A 107 9.06 2.88 7.26
C PHE A 107 9.59 4.30 7.15
N GLN A 108 10.36 4.55 6.11
CA GLN A 108 10.90 5.86 5.82
C GLN A 108 10.34 6.36 4.48
N SER A 109 10.13 7.67 4.44
CA SER A 109 9.77 8.35 3.20
C SER A 109 10.84 9.38 2.88
N LEU A 110 11.43 9.26 1.70
CA LEU A 110 12.37 10.25 1.16
C LEU A 110 11.66 11.09 0.11
N TYR A 111 11.87 12.38 0.16
CA TYR A 111 11.23 13.35 -0.72
C TYR A 111 12.27 13.99 -1.63
N PHE A 112 12.04 13.92 -2.92
CA PHE A 112 12.88 14.56 -3.93
C PHE A 112 12.04 15.62 -4.63
N MET A 113 12.52 16.86 -4.62
CA MET A 113 11.86 18.01 -5.23
C MET A 113 12.73 18.60 -6.35
N ASN A 114 12.11 19.32 -7.28
CA ASN A 114 12.77 19.95 -8.42
C ASN A 114 13.54 18.94 -9.27
N SER A 115 12.94 17.79 -9.52
CA SER A 115 13.54 16.67 -10.25
C SER A 115 13.04 16.68 -11.70
N THR A 116 13.65 17.51 -12.55
CA THR A 116 13.35 17.51 -13.98
C THR A 116 14.16 16.43 -14.67
N MET A 117 13.52 15.51 -15.38
CA MET A 117 14.19 14.46 -16.15
C MET A 117 13.28 13.93 -17.25
N SER A 118 13.86 13.25 -18.24
CA SER A 118 13.08 12.58 -19.26
C SER A 118 12.32 11.37 -18.69
N GLU A 119 11.22 11.00 -19.34
CA GLU A 119 10.43 9.81 -19.01
C GLU A 119 11.29 8.53 -18.97
N GLU A 120 12.19 8.39 -19.95
CA GLU A 120 13.08 7.23 -20.07
C GLU A 120 14.06 7.17 -18.88
N THR A 121 14.65 8.32 -18.53
CA THR A 121 15.57 8.43 -17.39
C THR A 121 14.87 8.09 -16.09
N LEU A 122 13.64 8.57 -15.91
CA LEU A 122 12.83 8.28 -14.72
C LEU A 122 12.54 6.79 -14.60
N LYS A 123 12.06 6.15 -15.67
CA LYS A 123 11.78 4.70 -15.68
C LYS A 123 13.02 3.88 -15.35
N ALA A 124 14.17 4.24 -15.95
CA ALA A 124 15.44 3.57 -15.69
C ALA A 124 15.90 3.74 -14.23
N ALA A 125 15.76 4.95 -13.68
CA ALA A 125 16.11 5.23 -12.28
C ALA A 125 15.22 4.46 -11.30
N VAL A 126 13.91 4.46 -11.53
CA VAL A 126 12.92 3.73 -10.71
C VAL A 126 13.24 2.23 -10.70
N LYS A 127 13.46 1.64 -11.87
CA LYS A 127 13.83 0.23 -11.98
C LYS A 127 15.12 -0.09 -11.21
N LYS A 128 16.16 0.73 -11.39
CA LYS A 128 17.41 0.56 -10.68
C LYS A 128 17.26 0.67 -9.16
N LEU A 129 16.41 1.58 -8.66
CA LEU A 129 16.16 1.73 -7.23
C LEU A 129 15.51 0.49 -6.62
N PHE A 130 14.60 -0.17 -7.32
CA PHE A 130 14.01 -1.43 -6.86
C PHE A 130 14.98 -2.63 -6.92
N GLU A 131 15.98 -2.59 -7.82
CA GLU A 131 16.95 -3.67 -8.01
C GLU A 131 18.21 -3.53 -7.15
N ASP A 132 18.48 -2.35 -6.57
CA ASP A 132 19.73 -2.06 -5.83
C ASP A 132 19.54 -2.33 -4.34
N GLU A 133 20.07 -3.45 -3.86
CA GLU A 133 20.03 -3.86 -2.45
C GLU A 133 20.61 -2.81 -1.48
N ASN A 134 21.46 -1.89 -1.95
CA ASN A 134 21.99 -0.81 -1.12
C ASN A 134 20.98 0.29 -0.84
N CYS A 135 19.88 0.32 -1.57
CA CYS A 135 18.78 1.28 -1.37
C CYS A 135 17.79 0.84 -0.28
N GLY A 136 17.99 -0.32 0.36
CA GLY A 136 17.06 -0.92 1.31
C GLY A 136 15.85 -1.56 0.58
N ASN A 137 14.84 -1.93 1.33
CA ASN A 137 13.63 -2.51 0.78
C ASN A 137 12.62 -1.41 0.42
N ILE A 138 12.59 -1.01 -0.86
CA ILE A 138 11.68 0.01 -1.36
C ILE A 138 10.34 -0.64 -1.72
N PHE A 139 9.25 -0.20 -1.10
CA PHE A 139 7.90 -0.70 -1.39
C PHE A 139 7.22 0.06 -2.50
N ARG A 140 7.40 1.39 -2.53
CA ARG A 140 6.67 2.25 -3.44
C ARG A 140 7.46 3.50 -3.79
N ILE A 141 7.38 3.90 -5.05
CA ILE A 141 7.84 5.22 -5.51
C ILE A 141 6.64 5.89 -6.18
N LYS A 142 6.26 7.07 -5.70
CA LYS A 142 5.14 7.82 -6.27
C LYS A 142 5.42 9.31 -6.30
N GLY A 143 4.68 10.02 -7.12
CA GLY A 143 4.71 11.47 -7.13
C GLY A 143 4.50 12.05 -8.51
N PHE A 144 4.89 13.30 -8.65
CA PHE A 144 4.72 14.06 -9.86
C PHE A 144 6.02 14.75 -10.22
N LEU A 145 6.29 14.87 -11.48
CA LEU A 145 7.46 15.60 -11.98
C LEU A 145 7.13 16.28 -13.30
N LYS A 146 7.91 17.29 -13.61
CA LYS A 146 7.85 17.97 -14.89
C LYS A 146 8.84 17.32 -15.84
N ALA A 147 8.38 16.79 -16.94
CA ALA A 147 9.25 16.21 -17.96
C ALA A 147 9.97 17.31 -18.77
N ASP A 148 11.01 16.94 -19.53
CA ASP A 148 11.80 17.87 -20.37
C ASP A 148 10.96 18.68 -21.37
N ASN A 149 9.78 18.19 -21.72
CA ASN A 149 8.83 18.84 -22.64
C ASN A 149 7.78 19.72 -21.94
N ASP A 150 8.04 20.11 -20.71
CA ASP A 150 7.14 20.89 -19.85
C ASP A 150 5.81 20.20 -19.47
N LYS A 151 5.61 18.92 -19.80
CA LYS A 151 4.43 18.16 -19.41
C LYS A 151 4.58 17.59 -18.01
N TRP A 152 3.49 17.60 -17.28
CA TRP A 152 3.42 16.92 -15.99
C TRP A 152 3.17 15.43 -16.16
N LEU A 153 3.91 14.64 -15.39
CA LEU A 153 3.78 13.19 -15.31
C LEU A 153 3.49 12.78 -13.87
N GLU A 154 2.57 11.86 -13.71
CA GLU A 154 2.33 11.14 -12.47
C GLU A 154 3.03 9.80 -12.52
N LEU A 155 3.89 9.55 -11.54
CA LEU A 155 4.55 8.26 -11.32
C LEU A 155 3.86 7.52 -10.17
N ASN A 156 3.57 6.24 -10.40
CA ASN A 156 3.22 5.29 -9.37
C ASN A 156 3.90 3.95 -9.68
N ALA A 157 4.81 3.52 -8.80
CA ALA A 157 5.64 2.36 -9.02
C ALA A 157 5.73 1.48 -7.78
N THR A 158 5.63 0.18 -8.00
CA THR A 158 5.90 -0.91 -7.07
C THR A 158 6.87 -1.89 -7.73
N HIS A 159 7.30 -2.94 -7.04
CA HIS A 159 8.13 -4.00 -7.64
C HIS A 159 7.46 -4.67 -8.86
N SER A 160 6.14 -4.80 -8.84
CA SER A 160 5.37 -5.49 -9.88
C SER A 160 4.96 -4.58 -11.05
N LYS A 161 4.82 -3.27 -10.82
CA LYS A 161 4.19 -2.36 -11.80
C LYS A 161 4.81 -0.96 -11.75
N ILE A 162 5.14 -0.41 -12.91
CA ILE A 162 5.54 0.99 -13.07
C ILE A 162 4.51 1.67 -13.96
N THR A 163 3.76 2.60 -13.42
CA THR A 163 2.79 3.42 -14.16
C THR A 163 3.32 4.85 -14.26
N LEU A 164 3.36 5.38 -15.47
CA LEU A 164 3.72 6.76 -15.73
C LEU A 164 2.71 7.32 -16.71
N GLN A 165 1.96 8.35 -16.29
CA GLN A 165 0.87 8.90 -17.09
C GLN A 165 0.91 10.43 -17.10
N PRO A 166 0.55 11.07 -18.24
CA PRO A 166 0.47 12.51 -18.31
C PRO A 166 -0.73 13.02 -17.48
N ILE A 167 -0.51 14.13 -16.79
CA ILE A 167 -1.54 14.86 -16.06
C ILE A 167 -1.53 16.34 -16.44
N ALA A 168 -2.60 17.06 -16.14
CA ALA A 168 -2.73 18.47 -16.49
C ALA A 168 -1.80 19.38 -15.65
N GLU A 169 -1.76 19.14 -14.34
CA GLU A 169 -0.95 19.88 -13.37
C GLU A 169 -0.50 18.95 -12.25
N GLY A 170 0.64 19.23 -11.63
CA GLY A 170 1.17 18.47 -10.51
C GLY A 170 2.05 19.34 -9.61
N GLN A 171 2.45 18.79 -8.49
CA GLN A 171 3.47 19.37 -7.62
C GLN A 171 4.76 18.57 -7.81
N ASP A 172 5.88 19.24 -8.14
CA ASP A 172 7.17 18.57 -8.35
C ASP A 172 7.69 17.95 -7.06
N VAL A 173 7.30 16.71 -6.84
CA VAL A 173 7.75 15.89 -5.72
C VAL A 173 7.69 14.41 -6.09
N LEU A 174 8.78 13.71 -5.88
CA LEU A 174 8.84 12.25 -5.89
C LEU A 174 9.05 11.75 -4.46
N ILE A 175 8.31 10.73 -4.08
CA ILE A 175 8.33 10.13 -2.74
C ILE A 175 8.76 8.68 -2.90
N VAL A 176 9.86 8.32 -2.26
CA VAL A 176 10.34 6.94 -2.15
C VAL A 176 9.98 6.43 -0.76
N ILE A 177 9.28 5.33 -0.68
CA ILE A 177 8.78 4.72 0.56
C ILE A 177 9.40 3.34 0.69
N GLY A 178 10.04 3.07 1.83
CA GLY A 178 10.70 1.79 2.06
C GLY A 178 11.18 1.61 3.49
N GLU A 179 11.86 0.50 3.71
CA GLU A 179 12.59 0.17 4.95
C GLU A 179 14.10 0.17 4.66
N ARG A 180 14.89 0.41 5.71
CA ARG A 180 16.36 0.30 5.63
C ARG A 180 16.82 -1.12 5.73
#